data_400088670d0341751aa4e417a9d08409
#
_entry.id   400088670d0341751aa4e417a9d08409
#
_cell.length_a   1.000
_cell.length_b   1.000
_cell.length_c   1.000
_cell.angle_alpha   90.00
_cell.angle_beta   90.00
_cell.angle_gamma   90.00
#
_symmetry.space_group_name_H-M   'P 1'
#
loop_
_entity.id
_entity.type
_entity.pdbx_description
1 polymer ?
#
loop_
_entity_poly.entity_id
_entity_poly.type
_entity_poly.pdbx_seq_one_letter_code
_entity_poly.pdbx_strand_id
1 'polypeptide(L)'
;MRENEYKEILSALLGLLNEGVHIVAGQGTSIFYNSVMARMEQMEPADVVGRRFEDAFSHMDLESSTIYRALQAGASTVNQPQRYINASGKYIHTINTTIPVKDADGKLLAVIEVANDVTQLSELCDRLAHLQSQVGTQETSKKQKLKRYHFSDLI
;
A
#
# COMPACT_ATOMS: atom_id res chain seq x y z
N MET A 1 32.61 2.56 1.91
CA MET A 1 31.59 3.35 1.21
C MET A 1 31.04 4.41 2.17
N ARG A 2 30.94 5.64 1.68
CA ARG A 2 30.47 6.77 2.50
C ARG A 2 28.96 6.73 2.68
N GLU A 3 28.49 7.36 3.73
CA GLU A 3 27.04 7.45 4.01
C GLU A 3 26.25 8.05 2.85
N ASN A 4 26.78 9.10 2.20
CA ASN A 4 26.13 9.72 1.05
C ASN A 4 26.01 8.78 -0.16
N GLU A 5 26.99 7.90 -0.34
CA GLU A 5 26.97 6.92 -1.42
C GLU A 5 25.88 5.87 -1.20
N TYR A 6 25.68 5.42 0.03
CA TYR A 6 24.56 4.55 0.39
C TYR A 6 23.21 5.21 0.11
N LYS A 7 23.08 6.50 0.45
CA LYS A 7 21.85 7.27 0.19
C LYS A 7 21.54 7.37 -1.30
N GLU A 8 22.55 7.64 -2.12
CA GLU A 8 22.40 7.73 -3.58
C GLU A 8 22.00 6.38 -4.18
N ILE A 9 22.64 5.30 -3.73
CA ILE A 9 22.31 3.95 -4.18
C ILE A 9 20.87 3.58 -3.78
N LEU A 10 20.48 3.87 -2.55
CA LEU A 10 19.13 3.62 -2.05
C LEU A 10 18.09 4.41 -2.85
N SER A 11 18.35 5.69 -3.09
CA SER A 11 17.45 6.54 -3.88
C SER A 11 17.27 6.01 -5.30
N ALA A 12 18.38 5.56 -5.94
CA ALA A 12 18.32 4.97 -7.26
C ALA A 12 17.51 3.67 -7.26
N LEU A 13 17.69 2.82 -6.26
CA LEU A 13 16.93 1.57 -6.11
C LEU A 13 15.44 1.85 -5.96
N LEU A 14 15.07 2.78 -5.10
CA LEU A 14 13.67 3.15 -4.86
C LEU A 14 13.01 3.73 -6.11
N GLY A 15 13.79 4.44 -6.94
CA GLY A 15 13.31 4.97 -8.22
C GLY A 15 13.08 3.91 -9.30
N LEU A 16 13.68 2.72 -9.17
CA LEU A 16 13.51 1.61 -10.10
C LEU A 16 12.32 0.71 -9.78
N LEU A 17 11.78 0.80 -8.57
CA LEU A 17 10.68 -0.05 -8.14
C LEU A 17 9.35 0.40 -8.77
N ASN A 18 8.54 -0.59 -9.16
CA ASN A 18 7.18 -0.35 -9.66
C ASN A 18 6.14 -0.30 -8.54
N GLU A 19 6.57 -0.54 -7.32
CA GLU A 19 5.72 -0.48 -6.15
C GLU A 19 5.84 0.86 -5.46
N GLY A 20 4.78 1.29 -4.77
CA GLY A 20 4.82 2.47 -3.92
C GLY A 20 5.69 2.20 -2.70
N VAL A 21 6.58 3.13 -2.37
CA VAL A 21 7.42 3.05 -1.17
C VAL A 21 7.27 4.34 -0.37
N HIS A 22 6.96 4.16 0.90
CA HIS A 22 6.89 5.24 1.88
C HIS A 22 7.72 4.85 3.09
N ILE A 23 8.65 5.69 3.48
CA ILE A 23 9.48 5.48 4.67
C ILE A 23 9.26 6.64 5.62
N VAL A 24 8.88 6.31 6.84
CA VAL A 24 8.62 7.27 7.91
C VAL A 24 9.64 7.02 9.02
N ALA A 25 10.34 8.07 9.45
CA ALA A 25 11.28 7.98 10.56
C ALA A 25 10.54 7.62 11.86
N GLY A 26 11.26 7.06 12.82
CA GLY A 26 10.67 6.57 14.07
C GLY A 26 9.92 7.63 14.87
N GLN A 27 10.29 8.91 14.72
CA GLN A 27 9.59 10.03 15.36
C GLN A 27 8.37 10.51 14.58
N GLY A 28 8.07 9.92 13.40
CA GLY A 28 6.85 10.21 12.66
C GLY A 28 6.99 11.11 11.43
N THR A 29 8.20 11.52 11.08
CA THR A 29 8.43 12.37 9.89
C THR A 29 8.70 11.50 8.67
N SER A 30 7.99 11.75 7.57
CA SER A 30 8.22 11.06 6.30
C SER A 30 9.56 11.46 5.71
N ILE A 31 10.37 10.48 5.32
CA ILE A 31 11.72 10.70 4.78
C ILE A 31 11.89 10.22 3.34
N PHE A 32 11.09 9.24 2.90
CA PHE A 32 11.05 8.78 1.52
C PHE A 32 9.61 8.58 1.06
N TYR A 33 9.34 8.99 -0.16
CA TYR A 33 8.01 8.86 -0.77
C TYR A 33 8.19 8.87 -2.28
N ASN A 34 8.12 7.70 -2.91
CA ASN A 34 8.46 7.61 -4.33
C ASN A 34 7.30 8.04 -5.24
N SER A 35 7.59 8.18 -6.53
CA SER A 35 6.62 8.64 -7.51
C SER A 35 5.45 7.68 -7.71
N VAL A 36 5.67 6.38 -7.51
CA VAL A 36 4.59 5.38 -7.60
C VAL A 36 3.58 5.61 -6.49
N MET A 37 4.05 5.79 -5.25
CA MET A 37 3.18 6.09 -4.11
C MET A 37 2.46 7.43 -4.31
N ALA A 38 3.17 8.43 -4.79
CA ALA A 38 2.60 9.76 -5.06
C ALA A 38 1.44 9.71 -6.05
N ARG A 39 1.59 8.95 -7.13
CA ARG A 39 0.52 8.77 -8.12
C ARG A 39 -0.66 7.99 -7.55
N MET A 40 -0.39 6.94 -6.80
CA MET A 40 -1.41 6.11 -6.18
C MET A 40 -2.27 6.92 -5.20
N GLU A 41 -1.61 7.67 -4.33
CA GLU A 41 -2.26 8.46 -3.29
C GLU A 41 -2.70 9.85 -3.73
N GLN A 42 -2.29 10.27 -4.94
CA GLN A 42 -2.58 11.59 -5.49
C GLN A 42 -2.10 12.72 -4.58
N MET A 43 -0.86 12.56 -4.11
CA MET A 43 -0.19 13.54 -3.26
C MET A 43 1.16 13.92 -3.86
N GLU A 44 1.52 15.18 -3.74
CA GLU A 44 2.85 15.63 -4.16
C GLU A 44 3.88 15.21 -3.13
N PRO A 45 5.04 14.66 -3.55
CA PRO A 45 6.10 14.29 -2.62
C PRO A 45 6.55 15.45 -1.71
N ALA A 46 6.54 16.69 -2.22
CA ALA A 46 6.90 17.88 -1.44
C ALA A 46 5.93 18.14 -0.28
N ASP A 47 4.69 17.65 -0.37
CA ASP A 47 3.69 17.79 0.69
C ASP A 47 3.73 16.65 1.70
N VAL A 48 4.59 15.67 1.48
CA VAL A 48 4.73 14.48 2.34
C VAL A 48 6.11 14.44 3.00
N VAL A 49 7.18 14.49 2.21
CA VAL A 49 8.56 14.38 2.71
C VAL A 49 8.90 15.58 3.58
N GLY A 50 9.47 15.31 4.74
CA GLY A 50 9.84 16.34 5.73
C GLY A 50 8.67 16.74 6.64
N ARG A 51 7.48 16.22 6.44
CA ARG A 51 6.29 16.50 7.27
C ARG A 51 5.95 15.29 8.14
N ARG A 52 5.25 15.57 9.23
CA ARG A 52 4.72 14.48 10.06
C ARG A 52 3.66 13.71 9.30
N PHE A 53 3.70 12.39 9.41
CA PHE A 53 2.74 11.51 8.75
C PHE A 53 1.29 11.90 9.08
N GLU A 54 1.01 12.15 10.34
CA GLU A 54 -0.34 12.53 10.81
C GLU A 54 -0.87 13.80 10.15
N ASP A 55 0.02 14.77 9.91
CA ASP A 55 -0.35 16.05 9.31
C ASP A 55 -0.55 15.92 7.80
N ALA A 56 0.34 15.19 7.13
CA ALA A 56 0.27 15.00 5.67
C ALA A 56 -0.94 14.14 5.27
N PHE A 57 -1.32 13.17 6.11
CA PHE A 57 -2.41 12.23 5.84
C PHE A 57 -3.63 12.45 6.74
N SER A 58 -3.90 13.69 7.12
CA SER A 58 -5.04 14.05 7.96
C SER A 58 -6.40 13.72 7.35
N HIS A 59 -6.46 13.49 6.03
CA HIS A 59 -7.67 13.06 5.32
C HIS A 59 -7.97 11.56 5.48
N MET A 60 -7.03 10.79 6.02
CA MET A 60 -7.18 9.34 6.22
C MET A 60 -7.63 9.03 7.64
N ASP A 61 -8.26 7.88 7.79
CA ASP A 61 -8.47 7.27 9.10
C ASP A 61 -7.14 6.65 9.57
N LEU A 62 -6.47 7.34 10.49
CA LEU A 62 -5.16 6.91 11.00
C LEU A 62 -5.22 5.55 11.70
N GLU A 63 -6.32 5.25 12.37
CA GLU A 63 -6.47 3.98 13.08
C GLU A 63 -6.44 2.77 12.14
N SER A 64 -6.84 2.94 10.89
CA SER A 64 -6.76 1.89 9.88
C SER A 64 -5.42 1.83 9.16
N SER A 65 -4.55 2.81 9.35
CA SER A 65 -3.24 2.88 8.69
C SER A 65 -2.25 1.89 9.28
N THR A 66 -1.63 1.07 8.41
CA THR A 66 -0.56 0.15 8.83
C THR A 66 0.70 0.89 9.28
N ILE A 67 0.99 2.04 8.67
CA ILE A 67 2.11 2.91 9.08
C ILE A 67 1.87 3.43 10.49
N TYR A 68 0.68 3.96 10.76
CA TYR A 68 0.34 4.51 12.07
C TYR A 68 0.45 3.43 13.16
N ARG A 69 -0.10 2.26 12.91
CA ARG A 69 -0.01 1.13 13.84
C ARG A 69 1.43 0.67 14.07
N ALA A 70 2.26 0.66 13.03
CA ALA A 70 3.67 0.31 13.16
C ALA A 70 4.44 1.36 13.98
N LEU A 71 4.14 2.64 13.79
CA LEU A 71 4.73 3.72 14.58
C LEU A 71 4.33 3.67 16.05
N GLN A 72 3.06 3.40 16.34
CA GLN A 72 2.53 3.40 17.70
C GLN A 72 2.81 2.12 18.47
N ALA A 73 2.71 0.97 17.83
CA ALA A 73 2.76 -0.33 18.50
C ALA A 73 3.88 -1.25 17.99
N GLY A 74 4.66 -0.82 17.00
CA GLY A 74 5.68 -1.67 16.39
C GLY A 74 5.12 -2.85 15.62
N ALA A 75 3.87 -2.78 15.19
CA ALA A 75 3.20 -3.88 14.50
C ALA A 75 3.70 -4.01 13.06
N SER A 76 4.02 -5.24 12.65
CA SER A 76 4.32 -5.60 11.27
C SER A 76 3.07 -6.12 10.58
N THR A 77 2.92 -5.79 9.30
CA THR A 77 1.91 -6.40 8.44
C THR A 77 2.57 -6.87 7.15
N VAL A 78 2.18 -8.04 6.65
CA VAL A 78 2.74 -8.61 5.43
C VAL A 78 1.60 -8.96 4.49
N ASN A 79 1.69 -8.47 3.24
CA ASN A 79 0.69 -8.73 2.20
C ASN A 79 -0.75 -8.48 2.66
N GLN A 80 -0.94 -7.36 3.34
CA GLN A 80 -2.25 -6.98 3.88
C GLN A 80 -3.07 -6.28 2.79
N PRO A 81 -4.22 -6.85 2.38
CA PRO A 81 -5.14 -6.12 1.50
C PRO A 81 -5.68 -4.90 2.22
N GLN A 82 -5.66 -3.77 1.53
CA GLN A 82 -6.22 -2.51 2.04
C GLN A 82 -7.09 -1.85 0.98
N ARG A 83 -8.10 -1.17 1.44
CA ARG A 83 -8.98 -0.36 0.61
C ARG A 83 -9.13 0.99 1.28
N TYR A 84 -8.82 2.05 0.56
CA TYR A 84 -8.91 3.40 1.09
C TYR A 84 -9.26 4.41 -0.01
N ILE A 85 -9.60 5.61 0.41
CA ILE A 85 -9.87 6.73 -0.50
C ILE A 85 -8.62 7.59 -0.55
N ASN A 86 -8.09 7.83 -1.77
CA ASN A 86 -6.92 8.70 -1.93
C ASN A 86 -7.30 10.19 -1.83
N ALA A 87 -6.30 11.07 -1.92
CA ALA A 87 -6.52 12.51 -1.77
C ALA A 87 -7.46 13.12 -2.83
N SER A 88 -7.64 12.46 -3.99
CA SER A 88 -8.61 12.88 -5.01
C SER A 88 -10.00 12.28 -4.84
N GLY A 89 -10.23 11.51 -3.79
CA GLY A 89 -11.53 10.88 -3.54
C GLY A 89 -11.77 9.56 -4.27
N LYS A 90 -10.74 9.00 -4.90
CA LYS A 90 -10.83 7.73 -5.62
C LYS A 90 -10.55 6.54 -4.69
N TYR A 91 -11.32 5.48 -4.82
CA TYR A 91 -11.04 4.22 -4.12
C TYR A 91 -9.82 3.52 -4.71
N ILE A 92 -8.90 3.14 -3.83
CA ILE A 92 -7.67 2.43 -4.17
C ILE A 92 -7.65 1.11 -3.39
N HIS A 93 -7.34 0.04 -4.10
CA HIS A 93 -7.09 -1.28 -3.53
C HIS A 93 -5.60 -1.55 -3.58
N THR A 94 -5.00 -1.87 -2.45
CA THR A 94 -3.56 -2.17 -2.37
C THR A 94 -3.32 -3.45 -1.60
N ILE A 95 -2.16 -4.04 -1.86
CA ILE A 95 -1.59 -5.07 -1.00
C ILE A 95 -0.33 -4.47 -0.41
N ASN A 96 -0.32 -4.31 0.90
CA ASN A 96 0.72 -3.59 1.62
C ASN A 96 1.54 -4.52 2.51
N THR A 97 2.83 -4.23 2.55
CA THR A 97 3.74 -4.76 3.57
C THR A 97 4.33 -3.59 4.32
N THR A 98 4.16 -3.58 5.63
CA THR A 98 4.63 -2.50 6.50
C THR A 98 5.48 -3.09 7.61
N ILE A 99 6.75 -2.69 7.66
CA ILE A 99 7.74 -3.28 8.56
C ILE A 99 8.39 -2.18 9.40
N PRO A 100 8.38 -2.30 10.74
CA PRO A 100 9.21 -1.44 11.59
C PRO A 100 10.66 -1.88 11.50
N VAL A 101 11.56 -0.90 11.40
CA VAL A 101 13.01 -1.11 11.41
C VAL A 101 13.56 -0.58 12.73
N LYS A 102 14.22 -1.45 13.47
CA LYS A 102 14.79 -1.12 14.79
C LYS A 102 16.31 -1.23 14.77
N ASP A 103 16.96 -0.47 15.63
CA ASP A 103 18.40 -0.60 15.87
C ASP A 103 18.71 -1.77 16.80
N ALA A 104 19.99 -1.97 17.10
CA ALA A 104 20.46 -3.05 17.99
C ALA A 104 19.88 -2.95 19.41
N ASP A 105 19.51 -1.75 19.86
CA ASP A 105 18.94 -1.50 21.19
C ASP A 105 17.41 -1.58 21.21
N GLY A 106 16.80 -1.91 20.07
CA GLY A 106 15.36 -2.03 19.95
C GLY A 106 14.62 -0.72 19.70
N LYS A 107 15.36 0.39 19.48
CA LYS A 107 14.77 1.68 19.15
C LYS A 107 14.25 1.68 17.73
N LEU A 108 13.04 2.20 17.54
CA LEU A 108 12.43 2.34 16.22
C LEU A 108 13.15 3.41 15.41
N LEU A 109 13.83 3.01 14.34
CA LEU A 109 14.51 3.91 13.41
C LEU A 109 13.56 4.44 12.36
N ALA A 110 12.76 3.55 11.80
CA ALA A 110 11.86 3.87 10.71
C ALA A 110 10.77 2.83 10.56
N VAL A 111 9.74 3.19 9.80
CA VAL A 111 8.73 2.27 9.29
C VAL A 111 8.80 2.33 7.77
N ILE A 112 8.87 1.16 7.13
CA ILE A 112 8.87 1.03 5.67
C ILE A 112 7.54 0.43 5.24
N GLU A 113 6.85 1.11 4.35
CA GLU A 113 5.69 0.56 3.67
C GLU A 113 5.98 0.39 2.20
N VAL A 114 5.69 -0.82 1.69
CA VAL A 114 5.68 -1.12 0.27
C VAL A 114 4.25 -1.46 -0.12
N ALA A 115 3.71 -0.73 -1.08
CA ALA A 115 2.32 -0.86 -1.52
C ALA A 115 2.26 -1.23 -2.99
N ASN A 116 1.49 -2.26 -3.29
CA ASN A 116 1.20 -2.67 -4.65
C ASN A 116 -0.25 -2.31 -4.98
N ASP A 117 -0.43 -1.49 -6.01
CA ASP A 117 -1.77 -1.08 -6.46
C ASP A 117 -2.40 -2.19 -7.29
N VAL A 118 -3.44 -2.79 -6.77
CA VAL A 118 -4.19 -3.87 -7.42
C VAL A 118 -5.60 -3.45 -7.79
N THR A 119 -5.86 -2.13 -7.86
CA THR A 119 -7.20 -1.58 -8.13
C THR A 119 -7.77 -2.11 -9.44
N GLN A 120 -7.01 -2.05 -10.53
CA GLN A 120 -7.47 -2.54 -11.84
C GLN A 120 -7.72 -4.04 -11.82
N LEU A 121 -6.84 -4.80 -11.18
CA LEU A 121 -7.00 -6.25 -11.06
C LEU A 121 -8.25 -6.60 -10.24
N SER A 122 -8.46 -5.90 -9.13
CA SER A 122 -9.64 -6.08 -8.29
C SER A 122 -10.93 -5.77 -9.05
N GLU A 123 -10.97 -4.67 -9.79
CA GLU A 123 -12.12 -4.28 -10.62
C GLU A 123 -12.40 -5.32 -11.70
N LEU A 124 -11.35 -5.85 -12.33
CA LEU A 124 -11.48 -6.87 -13.35
C LEU A 124 -12.05 -8.16 -12.76
N CYS A 125 -11.59 -8.60 -11.61
CA CYS A 125 -12.11 -9.77 -10.90
C CYS A 125 -13.59 -9.59 -10.56
N ASP A 126 -13.99 -8.42 -10.10
CA ASP A 126 -15.39 -8.09 -9.79
C ASP A 126 -16.27 -8.16 -11.04
N ARG A 127 -15.79 -7.65 -12.19
CA ARG A 127 -16.50 -7.74 -13.47
C ARG A 127 -16.67 -9.19 -13.92
N LEU A 128 -15.62 -10.00 -13.79
CA LEU A 128 -15.69 -11.42 -14.15
C LEU A 128 -16.70 -12.17 -13.27
N ALA A 129 -16.68 -11.91 -11.97
CA ALA A 129 -17.65 -12.49 -11.04
C ALA A 129 -19.09 -12.09 -11.40
N HIS A 130 -19.30 -10.81 -11.75
CA HIS A 130 -20.62 -10.32 -12.18
C HIS A 130 -21.10 -10.98 -13.48
N LEU A 131 -20.23 -11.09 -14.49
CA LEU A 131 -20.55 -11.75 -15.75
C LEU A 131 -20.88 -13.24 -15.55
N GLN A 132 -20.12 -13.94 -14.72
CA GLN A 132 -20.41 -15.34 -14.38
C GLN A 132 -21.76 -15.48 -13.69
N SER A 133 -22.12 -14.56 -12.81
CA SER A 133 -23.42 -14.53 -12.15
C SER A 133 -24.56 -14.33 -13.14
N GLN A 134 -24.41 -13.46 -14.15
CA GLN A 134 -25.42 -13.22 -15.19
C GLN A 134 -25.61 -14.43 -16.11
N VAL A 135 -24.52 -14.98 -16.62
CA VAL A 135 -24.54 -16.21 -17.43
C VAL A 135 -25.18 -17.33 -16.61
N GLY A 136 -24.84 -17.30 -15.34
CA GLY A 136 -25.37 -18.24 -14.40
C GLY A 136 -26.89 -18.19 -14.23
N THR A 137 -27.59 -17.07 -14.30
CA THR A 137 -29.07 -17.00 -14.23
C THR A 137 -29.77 -17.49 -15.50
N GLN A 138 -29.09 -17.54 -16.63
CA GLN A 138 -29.65 -18.02 -17.90
C GLN A 138 -29.50 -19.52 -18.12
N GLU A 139 -28.53 -20.16 -17.50
CA GLU A 139 -28.20 -21.57 -17.67
C GLU A 139 -28.24 -22.34 -16.36
N THR A 140 -29.41 -22.48 -15.78
CA THR A 140 -29.58 -22.99 -14.41
C THR A 140 -29.00 -24.36 -14.12
N SER A 141 -28.88 -25.23 -15.11
CA SER A 141 -28.41 -26.61 -14.89
C SER A 141 -26.92 -26.83 -15.10
N LYS A 142 -26.25 -25.97 -15.89
CA LYS A 142 -24.80 -26.08 -16.17
C LYS A 142 -23.92 -25.39 -15.18
N LYS A 143 -24.47 -24.52 -14.40
CA LYS A 143 -23.77 -23.61 -13.50
C LYS A 143 -23.18 -24.19 -12.27
N GLN A 144 -23.77 -25.21 -11.75
CA GLN A 144 -23.30 -25.83 -10.52
C GLN A 144 -21.88 -26.40 -10.65
N LYS A 145 -21.35 -26.46 -11.87
CA LYS A 145 -20.02 -26.99 -12.17
C LYS A 145 -18.94 -25.90 -12.36
N LEU A 146 -19.32 -24.64 -12.45
CA LEU A 146 -18.36 -23.54 -12.64
C LEU A 146 -17.90 -23.01 -11.28
N LYS A 147 -16.64 -23.22 -10.97
CA LYS A 147 -16.03 -22.59 -9.80
C LYS A 147 -15.98 -21.08 -10.01
N ARG A 148 -16.49 -20.32 -9.05
CA ARG A 148 -16.29 -18.89 -8.99
C ARG A 148 -14.91 -18.60 -8.47
N TYR A 149 -14.17 -17.76 -9.20
CA TYR A 149 -12.88 -17.28 -8.76
C TYR A 149 -13.09 -15.96 -8.03
N HIS A 150 -12.53 -15.85 -6.83
CA HIS A 150 -12.46 -14.61 -6.08
C HIS A 150 -11.06 -14.02 -6.19
N PHE A 151 -10.94 -12.70 -6.02
CA PHE A 151 -9.66 -12.03 -6.07
C PHE A 151 -8.64 -12.64 -5.08
N SER A 152 -9.10 -13.01 -3.88
CA SER A 152 -8.28 -13.67 -2.87
C SER A 152 -7.74 -15.04 -3.32
N ASP A 153 -8.39 -15.72 -4.27
CA ASP A 153 -7.95 -17.01 -4.79
C ASP A 153 -6.82 -16.87 -5.84
N LEU A 154 -6.60 -15.67 -6.35
CA LEU A 154 -5.56 -15.37 -7.34
C LEU A 154 -4.23 -14.97 -6.75
N ILE A 155 -4.18 -14.75 -5.45
CA ILE A 155 -2.99 -14.30 -4.70
C ILE A 155 -2.42 -15.50 -3.86
#